data_c1abbcd7fc8bfc31643fb0ab7d8687ce
#
_entry.id   c1abbcd7fc8bfc31643fb0ab7d8687ce
#
_cell.length_a   1.000
_cell.length_b   1.000
_cell.length_c   1.000
_cell.angle_alpha   90.00
_cell.angle_beta   90.00
_cell.angle_gamma   90.00
#
_symmetry.space_group_name_H-M   'P 1'
#
loop_
_entity.id
_entity.type
_entity.pdbx_description
1 polymer ?
#
loop_
_entity_poly.entity_id
_entity_poly.type
_entity_poly.pdbx_seq_one_letter_code
_entity_poly.pdbx_strand_id
1 'polypeptide(L)'
;NKNPVINSTQRDYMAGEVSKDLTKRMLLPKEIVEAHEQGIIHFHDSDYFAQREHNCDLVNLEDMLQNGTVISETMIEKPHSFFTACNVTTQIVAQVASNQYGGQSFTLSHIAPFVDVSRKKIREQVIEERKMCGEALDEEVISKITESRLRAEVKSGIQTIQYQLITLMTCNGQAPFVTVF
;
A
#
# COMPACT_ATOMS: atom_id res chain seq x y z
N ASN A 1 -7.73 15.36 -0.03
CA ASN A 1 -8.86 15.98 0.69
C ASN A 1 -9.90 14.93 1.03
N LYS A 2 -10.22 14.78 2.32
CA LYS A 2 -11.28 13.88 2.79
C LYS A 2 -12.64 14.36 2.27
N ASN A 3 -13.49 13.44 1.81
CA ASN A 3 -14.83 13.79 1.34
C ASN A 3 -15.79 13.97 2.54
N PRO A 4 -16.28 15.20 2.82
CA PRO A 4 -17.09 15.50 4.00
C PRO A 4 -18.49 14.86 3.97
N VAL A 5 -18.93 14.34 2.83
CA VAL A 5 -20.24 13.67 2.69
C VAL A 5 -20.19 12.23 3.22
N ILE A 6 -19.00 11.65 3.35
CA ILE A 6 -18.83 10.27 3.80
C ILE A 6 -18.93 10.18 5.33
N ASN A 7 -19.79 9.31 5.84
CA ASN A 7 -20.04 9.15 7.28
C ASN A 7 -18.79 8.82 8.09
N SER A 8 -17.88 8.00 7.57
CA SER A 8 -16.61 7.68 8.23
C SER A 8 -15.72 8.91 8.36
N THR A 9 -15.69 9.78 7.34
CA THR A 9 -14.97 11.07 7.37
C THR A 9 -15.55 12.02 8.42
N GLN A 10 -16.87 12.10 8.53
CA GLN A 10 -17.52 12.93 9.55
C GLN A 10 -17.19 12.45 10.97
N ARG A 11 -17.24 11.11 11.17
CA ARG A 11 -16.90 10.52 12.48
C ARG A 11 -15.43 10.74 12.84
N ASP A 12 -14.53 10.60 11.88
CA ASP A 12 -13.10 10.84 12.04
C ASP A 12 -12.82 12.32 12.42
N TYR A 13 -13.52 13.24 11.76
CA TYR A 13 -13.42 14.67 12.09
C TYR A 13 -13.88 14.97 13.53
N MET A 14 -15.00 14.40 13.94
CA MET A 14 -15.50 14.56 15.32
C MET A 14 -14.53 13.95 16.34
N ALA A 15 -13.95 12.77 16.03
CA ALA A 15 -12.94 12.15 16.88
C ALA A 15 -11.67 13.01 16.99
N GLY A 16 -11.24 13.64 15.89
CA GLY A 16 -10.13 14.58 15.87
C GLY A 16 -10.35 15.80 16.79
N GLU A 17 -11.55 16.39 16.78
CA GLU A 17 -11.86 17.50 17.66
C GLU A 17 -11.86 17.10 19.15
N VAL A 18 -12.36 15.90 19.47
CA VAL A 18 -12.26 15.34 20.83
C VAL A 18 -10.80 15.10 21.22
N SER A 19 -10.00 14.56 20.30
CA SER A 19 -8.56 14.32 20.51
C SER A 19 -7.80 15.63 20.77
N LYS A 20 -8.07 16.69 20.02
CA LYS A 20 -7.49 18.03 20.26
C LYS A 20 -7.79 18.55 21.66
N ASP A 21 -9.03 18.44 22.07
CA ASP A 21 -9.46 18.88 23.40
C ASP A 21 -8.77 18.07 24.52
N LEU A 22 -8.72 16.74 24.36
CA LEU A 22 -8.00 15.86 25.28
C LEU A 22 -6.50 16.20 25.35
N THR A 23 -5.87 16.40 24.21
CA THR A 23 -4.45 16.77 24.10
C THR A 23 -4.16 18.05 24.87
N LYS A 24 -4.97 19.08 24.65
CA LYS A 24 -4.79 20.40 25.33
C LYS A 24 -5.06 20.34 26.83
N ARG A 25 -6.11 19.63 27.25
CA ARG A 25 -6.52 19.61 28.65
C ARG A 25 -5.74 18.65 29.54
N MET A 26 -5.25 17.52 28.98
CA MET A 26 -4.74 16.42 29.79
C MET A 26 -3.32 15.96 29.44
N LEU A 27 -2.87 16.17 28.22
CA LEU A 27 -1.62 15.56 27.75
C LEU A 27 -0.47 16.55 27.61
N LEU A 28 -0.75 17.81 27.29
CA LEU A 28 0.29 18.82 27.14
C LEU A 28 0.50 19.62 28.44
N PRO A 29 1.73 20.06 28.74
CA PRO A 29 1.99 21.05 29.77
C PRO A 29 1.20 22.34 29.48
N LYS A 30 0.70 22.96 30.56
CA LYS A 30 -0.14 24.15 30.46
C LYS A 30 0.55 25.28 29.71
N GLU A 31 1.84 25.47 29.95
CA GLU A 31 2.67 26.52 29.31
C GLU A 31 2.72 26.35 27.78
N ILE A 32 2.73 25.10 27.28
CA ILE A 32 2.71 24.80 25.84
C ILE A 32 1.36 25.16 25.25
N VAL A 33 0.27 24.82 25.95
CA VAL A 33 -1.09 25.13 25.50
C VAL A 33 -1.29 26.64 25.45
N GLU A 34 -0.90 27.36 26.51
CA GLU A 34 -0.99 28.83 26.58
C GLU A 34 -0.16 29.50 25.47
N ALA A 35 1.06 29.04 25.23
CA ALA A 35 1.91 29.58 24.17
C ALA A 35 1.30 29.33 22.77
N HIS A 36 0.67 28.17 22.55
CA HIS A 36 -0.06 27.85 21.32
C HIS A 36 -1.29 28.77 21.13
N GLU A 37 -2.09 28.95 22.16
CA GLU A 37 -3.30 29.77 22.10
C GLU A 37 -2.99 31.27 21.93
N GLN A 38 -1.86 31.74 22.48
CA GLN A 38 -1.35 33.08 22.25
C GLN A 38 -0.66 33.29 20.91
N GLY A 39 -0.49 32.21 20.10
CA GLY A 39 0.16 32.28 18.81
C GLY A 39 1.68 32.44 18.87
N ILE A 40 2.31 32.22 20.04
CA ILE A 40 3.78 32.25 20.19
C ILE A 40 4.41 31.04 19.50
N ILE A 41 3.78 29.87 19.64
CA ILE A 41 4.16 28.64 18.95
C ILE A 41 2.93 28.03 18.26
N HIS A 42 3.17 27.14 17.29
CA HIS A 42 2.13 26.29 16.73
C HIS A 42 2.42 24.83 17.06
N PHE A 43 1.59 24.25 17.94
CA PHE A 43 1.62 22.81 18.19
C PHE A 43 0.80 22.12 17.10
N HIS A 44 1.52 21.51 16.14
CA HIS A 44 0.93 20.89 14.96
C HIS A 44 0.32 19.52 15.28
N ASP A 45 -0.69 19.11 14.53
CA ASP A 45 -1.30 17.77 14.59
C ASP A 45 -1.79 17.35 15.99
N SER A 46 -2.32 18.29 16.77
CA SER A 46 -2.81 18.04 18.13
C SER A 46 -3.99 17.05 18.17
N ASP A 47 -4.68 16.86 17.05
CA ASP A 47 -5.75 15.88 16.84
C ASP A 47 -5.25 14.44 16.77
N TYR A 48 -3.97 14.22 16.41
CA TYR A 48 -3.35 12.88 16.34
C TYR A 48 -2.44 12.58 17.55
N PHE A 49 -2.12 13.59 18.38
CA PHE A 49 -1.15 13.45 19.48
C PHE A 49 -1.56 12.42 20.54
N ALA A 50 -2.87 12.28 20.80
CA ALA A 50 -3.39 11.33 21.79
C ALA A 50 -3.36 9.86 21.31
N GLN A 51 -3.11 9.63 20.05
CA GLN A 51 -3.14 8.30 19.43
C GLN A 51 -1.74 7.91 18.92
N ARG A 52 -1.52 6.61 18.77
CA ARG A 52 -0.26 6.07 18.21
C ARG A 52 -0.35 5.95 16.69
N GLU A 53 -0.74 7.03 16.02
CA GLU A 53 -0.75 7.09 14.58
C GLU A 53 0.59 7.62 14.04
N HIS A 54 1.02 7.07 12.91
CA HIS A 54 2.21 7.55 12.21
C HIS A 54 1.85 8.74 11.32
N ASN A 55 2.78 9.68 11.15
CA ASN A 55 2.60 10.75 10.16
C ASN A 55 2.93 10.21 8.76
N CYS A 56 4.19 9.96 8.47
CA CYS A 56 4.65 9.49 7.15
C CYS A 56 5.53 8.26 7.28
N ASP A 57 5.37 7.33 6.34
CA ASP A 57 6.09 6.06 6.34
C ASP A 57 6.85 5.80 5.04
N LEU A 58 8.04 5.21 5.18
CA LEU A 58 8.74 4.54 4.08
C LEU A 58 8.45 3.04 4.19
N VAL A 59 7.70 2.51 3.23
CA VAL A 59 7.27 1.12 3.28
C VAL A 59 8.35 0.21 2.69
N ASN A 60 8.91 -0.67 3.50
CA ASN A 60 9.89 -1.66 3.05
C ASN A 60 9.19 -2.87 2.42
N LEU A 61 8.69 -2.70 1.19
CA LEU A 61 8.04 -3.78 0.44
C LEU A 61 8.98 -4.94 0.14
N GLU A 62 10.30 -4.71 0.05
CA GLU A 62 11.25 -5.79 -0.21
C GLU A 62 11.16 -6.86 0.86
N ASP A 63 11.30 -6.47 2.12
CA ASP A 63 11.22 -7.41 3.24
C ASP A 63 9.84 -8.07 3.33
N MET A 64 8.79 -7.27 3.27
CA MET A 64 7.40 -7.73 3.38
C MET A 64 7.00 -8.74 2.29
N LEU A 65 7.49 -8.55 1.07
CA LEU A 65 7.19 -9.44 -0.06
C LEU A 65 8.11 -10.66 -0.12
N GLN A 66 9.37 -10.55 0.33
CA GLN A 66 10.32 -11.66 0.28
C GLN A 66 10.16 -12.63 1.47
N ASN A 67 9.85 -12.10 2.63
CA ASN A 67 9.76 -12.87 3.88
C ASN A 67 8.31 -13.10 4.35
N GLY A 68 7.35 -12.53 3.65
CA GLY A 68 5.96 -12.52 4.08
C GLY A 68 5.64 -11.37 5.02
N THR A 69 4.37 -11.11 5.24
CA THR A 69 3.89 -10.04 6.11
C THR A 69 2.56 -10.42 6.75
N VAL A 70 2.24 -9.78 7.87
CA VAL A 70 0.94 -9.96 8.52
C VAL A 70 -0.01 -8.84 8.10
N ILE A 71 -1.14 -9.20 7.52
CA ILE A 71 -2.21 -8.27 7.16
C ILE A 71 -3.49 -8.74 7.86
N SER A 72 -4.09 -7.87 8.65
CA SER A 72 -5.32 -8.18 9.41
C SER A 72 -5.23 -9.52 10.17
N GLU A 73 -4.15 -9.71 10.93
CA GLU A 73 -3.87 -10.90 11.75
C GLU A 73 -3.59 -12.18 10.94
N THR A 74 -3.54 -12.10 9.62
CA THR A 74 -3.27 -13.23 8.73
C THR A 74 -1.87 -13.13 8.15
N MET A 75 -1.07 -14.22 8.26
CA MET A 75 0.22 -14.30 7.60
C MET A 75 0.02 -14.45 6.09
N ILE A 76 0.59 -13.52 5.34
CA ILE A 76 0.64 -13.56 3.88
C ILE A 76 2.03 -14.00 3.49
N GLU A 77 2.12 -15.14 2.82
CA GLU A 77 3.37 -15.71 2.35
C GLU A 77 3.93 -14.93 1.15
N LYS A 78 5.18 -15.23 0.83
CA LYS A 78 5.87 -14.68 -0.35
C LYS A 78 5.05 -14.93 -1.64
N PRO A 79 4.78 -13.90 -2.44
CA PRO A 79 4.05 -14.06 -3.69
C PRO A 79 4.74 -14.98 -4.70
N HIS A 80 3.95 -15.76 -5.43
CA HIS A 80 4.42 -16.68 -6.47
C HIS A 80 4.18 -16.14 -7.90
N SER A 81 3.94 -14.84 -8.05
CA SER A 81 3.87 -14.13 -9.33
C SER A 81 3.97 -12.64 -9.14
N PHE A 82 4.31 -11.92 -10.20
CA PHE A 82 4.34 -10.45 -10.21
C PHE A 82 2.95 -9.87 -9.95
N PHE A 83 1.91 -10.43 -10.55
CA PHE A 83 0.54 -9.97 -10.34
C PHE A 83 0.09 -10.13 -8.89
N THR A 84 0.43 -11.27 -8.25
CA THR A 84 0.14 -11.47 -6.82
C THR A 84 0.93 -10.50 -5.95
N ALA A 85 2.20 -10.23 -6.27
CA ALA A 85 3.00 -9.25 -5.55
C ALA A 85 2.40 -7.84 -5.65
N CYS A 86 1.88 -7.44 -6.82
CA CYS A 86 1.14 -6.19 -6.98
C CYS A 86 -0.11 -6.13 -6.09
N ASN A 87 -0.89 -7.20 -6.03
CA ASN A 87 -2.08 -7.26 -5.17
C ASN A 87 -1.72 -7.17 -3.69
N VAL A 88 -0.72 -7.92 -3.24
CA VAL A 88 -0.25 -7.86 -1.84
C VAL A 88 0.26 -6.47 -1.50
N THR A 89 0.99 -5.82 -2.41
CA THR A 89 1.43 -4.43 -2.25
C THR A 89 0.27 -3.48 -1.99
N THR A 90 -0.83 -3.60 -2.73
CA THR A 90 -2.00 -2.73 -2.52
C THR A 90 -2.66 -2.94 -1.16
N GLN A 91 -2.66 -4.17 -0.65
CA GLN A 91 -3.17 -4.48 0.70
C GLN A 91 -2.25 -3.93 1.79
N ILE A 92 -0.92 -4.02 1.62
CA ILE A 92 0.05 -3.40 2.52
C ILE A 92 -0.16 -1.89 2.58
N VAL A 93 -0.28 -1.24 1.41
CA VAL A 93 -0.53 0.21 1.33
C VAL A 93 -1.83 0.60 2.05
N ALA A 94 -2.89 -0.18 1.89
CA ALA A 94 -4.16 0.05 2.59
C ALA A 94 -4.04 -0.10 4.10
N GLN A 95 -3.32 -1.12 4.55
CA GLN A 95 -3.08 -1.36 5.98
C GLN A 95 -2.26 -0.23 6.61
N VAL A 96 -1.19 0.21 5.96
CA VAL A 96 -0.38 1.35 6.41
C VAL A 96 -1.24 2.62 6.45
N ALA A 97 -1.98 2.91 5.38
CA ALA A 97 -2.85 4.08 5.30
C ALA A 97 -3.96 4.11 6.36
N SER A 98 -4.32 2.97 6.92
CA SER A 98 -5.32 2.88 8.00
C SER A 98 -4.73 3.20 9.38
N ASN A 99 -3.39 3.27 9.50
CA ASN A 99 -2.67 3.55 10.74
C ASN A 99 -1.82 4.82 10.68
N GLN A 100 -2.05 5.66 9.68
CA GLN A 100 -1.33 6.93 9.51
C GLN A 100 -2.27 8.04 9.06
N TYR A 101 -1.86 9.29 9.31
CA TYR A 101 -2.61 10.48 8.86
C TYR A 101 -1.90 11.28 7.77
N GLY A 102 -0.63 10.99 7.49
CA GLY A 102 0.15 11.58 6.40
C GLY A 102 0.23 10.67 5.18
N GLY A 103 1.38 10.68 4.52
CA GLY A 103 1.62 9.92 3.30
C GLY A 103 2.58 8.75 3.50
N GLN A 104 2.60 7.87 2.53
CA GLN A 104 3.55 6.78 2.48
C GLN A 104 4.29 6.74 1.15
N SER A 105 5.50 6.22 1.17
CA SER A 105 6.34 6.07 -0.02
C SER A 105 6.83 4.65 -0.14
N PHE A 106 6.87 4.14 -1.37
CA PHE A 106 7.51 2.87 -1.69
C PHE A 106 8.14 2.92 -3.09
N THR A 107 9.02 1.96 -3.39
CA THR A 107 9.65 1.84 -4.71
C THR A 107 9.17 0.61 -5.46
N LEU A 108 8.96 0.75 -6.78
CA LEU A 108 8.61 -0.36 -7.67
C LEU A 108 9.76 -1.37 -7.82
N SER A 109 11.00 -0.95 -7.55
CA SER A 109 12.15 -1.87 -7.59
C SER A 109 12.02 -3.04 -6.62
N HIS A 110 11.31 -2.89 -5.52
CA HIS A 110 11.03 -3.97 -4.56
C HIS A 110 10.09 -5.05 -5.11
N ILE A 111 9.27 -4.72 -6.11
CA ILE A 111 8.34 -5.65 -6.78
C ILE A 111 9.00 -6.29 -8.00
N ALA A 112 10.00 -5.64 -8.59
CA ALA A 112 10.64 -6.08 -9.82
C ALA A 112 11.19 -7.54 -9.79
N PRO A 113 11.75 -8.08 -8.69
CA PRO A 113 12.20 -9.47 -8.63
C PRO A 113 11.12 -10.50 -8.95
N PHE A 114 9.85 -10.17 -8.72
CA PHE A 114 8.72 -11.06 -9.01
C PHE A 114 8.41 -11.19 -10.52
N VAL A 115 8.98 -10.30 -11.36
CA VAL A 115 8.92 -10.45 -12.82
C VAL A 115 9.64 -11.74 -13.26
N ASP A 116 10.79 -12.07 -12.66
CA ASP A 116 11.51 -13.29 -12.96
C ASP A 116 10.80 -14.54 -12.42
N VAL A 117 10.11 -14.41 -11.28
CA VAL A 117 9.24 -15.48 -10.75
C VAL A 117 8.12 -15.79 -11.75
N SER A 118 7.42 -14.75 -12.24
CA SER A 118 6.39 -14.93 -13.27
C SER A 118 6.94 -15.45 -14.59
N ARG A 119 8.10 -14.98 -15.03
CA ARG A 119 8.74 -15.46 -16.27
C ARG A 119 8.96 -16.96 -16.23
N LYS A 120 9.53 -17.47 -15.14
CA LYS A 120 9.76 -18.92 -14.97
C LYS A 120 8.45 -19.71 -15.01
N LYS A 121 7.46 -19.27 -14.24
CA LYS A 121 6.15 -19.90 -14.16
C LYS A 121 5.43 -19.93 -15.52
N ILE A 122 5.41 -18.79 -16.22
CA ILE A 122 4.78 -18.69 -17.55
C ILE A 122 5.50 -19.59 -18.56
N ARG A 123 6.83 -19.62 -18.51
CA ARG A 123 7.62 -20.51 -19.40
C ARG A 123 7.30 -21.99 -19.18
N GLU A 124 7.21 -22.42 -17.93
CA GLU A 124 6.80 -23.79 -17.59
C GLU A 124 5.40 -24.11 -18.12
N GLN A 125 4.45 -23.20 -17.94
CA GLN A 125 3.09 -23.34 -18.47
C GLN A 125 3.07 -23.46 -20.01
N VAL A 126 3.83 -22.61 -20.71
CA VAL A 126 3.92 -22.64 -22.17
C VAL A 126 4.49 -23.98 -22.66
N ILE A 127 5.53 -24.49 -22.01
CA ILE A 127 6.12 -25.79 -22.33
C ILE A 127 5.10 -26.90 -22.13
N GLU A 128 4.38 -26.90 -21.04
CA GLU A 128 3.37 -27.91 -20.71
C GLU A 128 2.20 -27.89 -21.71
N GLU A 129 1.67 -26.69 -22.01
CA GLU A 129 0.61 -26.49 -23.01
C GLU A 129 1.03 -27.05 -24.39
N ARG A 130 2.25 -26.74 -24.85
CA ARG A 130 2.75 -27.23 -26.14
C ARG A 130 2.92 -28.76 -26.17
N LYS A 131 3.38 -29.36 -25.06
CA LYS A 131 3.43 -30.82 -24.92
C LYS A 131 2.05 -31.45 -25.01
N MET A 132 1.06 -30.88 -24.32
CA MET A 132 -0.32 -31.37 -24.37
C MET A 132 -0.93 -31.26 -25.76
N CYS A 133 -0.59 -30.23 -26.53
CA CYS A 133 -1.02 -30.06 -27.92
C CYS A 133 -0.23 -30.88 -28.94
N GLY A 134 0.82 -31.60 -28.52
CA GLY A 134 1.70 -32.35 -29.43
C GLY A 134 2.56 -31.46 -30.32
N GLU A 135 2.79 -30.20 -29.93
CA GLU A 135 3.59 -29.26 -30.69
C GLU A 135 5.08 -29.35 -30.38
N ALA A 136 5.91 -28.99 -31.37
CA ALA A 136 7.37 -28.97 -31.17
C ALA A 136 7.78 -27.96 -30.09
N LEU A 137 8.76 -28.33 -29.27
CA LEU A 137 9.37 -27.49 -28.27
C LEU A 137 10.46 -26.59 -28.87
N ASP A 138 10.05 -25.63 -29.69
CA ASP A 138 10.92 -24.62 -30.26
C ASP A 138 11.20 -23.52 -29.24
N GLU A 139 12.47 -23.32 -28.88
CA GLU A 139 12.91 -22.39 -27.86
C GLU A 139 12.59 -20.92 -28.22
N GLU A 140 12.72 -20.58 -29.52
CA GLU A 140 12.41 -19.21 -29.96
C GLU A 140 10.92 -18.90 -29.82
N VAL A 141 10.06 -19.85 -30.15
CA VAL A 141 8.61 -19.75 -30.04
C VAL A 141 8.21 -19.69 -28.57
N ILE A 142 8.75 -20.56 -27.71
CA ILE A 142 8.50 -20.60 -26.28
C ILE A 142 8.89 -19.26 -25.65
N SER A 143 10.07 -18.73 -25.99
CA SER A 143 10.55 -17.43 -25.48
C SER A 143 9.63 -16.28 -25.89
N LYS A 144 9.23 -16.21 -27.15
CA LYS A 144 8.31 -15.17 -27.66
C LYS A 144 6.95 -15.19 -26.95
N ILE A 145 6.38 -16.37 -26.78
CA ILE A 145 5.10 -16.51 -26.07
C ILE A 145 5.25 -16.10 -24.60
N THR A 146 6.31 -16.58 -23.96
CA THR A 146 6.61 -16.26 -22.56
C THR A 146 6.72 -14.76 -22.34
N GLU A 147 7.54 -14.07 -23.14
CA GLU A 147 7.73 -12.61 -22.98
C GLU A 147 6.46 -11.81 -23.34
N SER A 148 5.67 -12.27 -24.29
CA SER A 148 4.37 -11.65 -24.60
C SER A 148 3.40 -11.75 -23.43
N ARG A 149 3.25 -12.92 -22.82
CA ARG A 149 2.39 -13.15 -21.66
C ARG A 149 2.90 -12.40 -20.43
N LEU A 150 4.21 -12.40 -20.22
CA LEU A 150 4.85 -11.67 -19.11
C LEU A 150 4.58 -10.16 -19.21
N ARG A 151 4.73 -9.58 -20.40
CA ARG A 151 4.41 -8.15 -20.62
C ARG A 151 2.95 -7.84 -20.31
N ALA A 152 2.03 -8.72 -20.68
CA ALA A 152 0.61 -8.56 -20.35
C ALA A 152 0.36 -8.62 -18.84
N GLU A 153 1.00 -9.57 -18.14
CA GLU A 153 0.92 -9.69 -16.67
C GLU A 153 1.49 -8.44 -15.97
N VAL A 154 2.68 -7.99 -16.38
CA VAL A 154 3.30 -6.78 -15.79
C VAL A 154 2.41 -5.57 -15.99
N LYS A 155 1.87 -5.36 -17.21
CA LYS A 155 0.94 -4.27 -17.47
C LYS A 155 -0.30 -4.36 -16.58
N SER A 156 -0.89 -5.55 -16.47
CA SER A 156 -2.07 -5.79 -15.63
C SER A 156 -1.78 -5.55 -14.15
N GLY A 157 -0.63 -5.99 -13.64
CA GLY A 157 -0.21 -5.77 -12.26
C GLY A 157 -0.04 -4.29 -11.92
N ILE A 158 0.64 -3.52 -12.78
CA ILE A 158 0.80 -2.07 -12.58
C ILE A 158 -0.55 -1.34 -12.67
N GLN A 159 -1.41 -1.72 -13.61
CA GLN A 159 -2.77 -1.16 -13.70
C GLN A 159 -3.59 -1.47 -12.44
N THR A 160 -3.40 -2.66 -11.85
CA THR A 160 -4.08 -3.03 -10.61
C THR A 160 -3.60 -2.17 -9.45
N ILE A 161 -2.29 -1.92 -9.30
CA ILE A 161 -1.76 -0.99 -8.30
C ILE A 161 -2.40 0.38 -8.48
N GLN A 162 -2.34 0.94 -9.69
CA GLN A 162 -2.90 2.26 -9.97
C GLN A 162 -4.40 2.33 -9.64
N TYR A 163 -5.17 1.33 -10.10
CA TYR A 163 -6.61 1.27 -9.86
C TYR A 163 -6.93 1.20 -8.36
N GLN A 164 -6.26 0.30 -7.64
CA GLN A 164 -6.48 0.11 -6.21
C GLN A 164 -6.12 1.36 -5.40
N LEU A 165 -4.98 2.01 -5.70
CA LEU A 165 -4.57 3.22 -4.99
C LEU A 165 -5.54 4.40 -5.20
N ILE A 166 -6.19 4.48 -6.35
CA ILE A 166 -7.14 5.57 -6.64
C ILE A 166 -8.52 5.29 -6.05
N THR A 167 -8.94 4.02 -6.05
CA THR A 167 -10.31 3.64 -5.69
C THR A 167 -10.46 3.12 -4.26
N LEU A 168 -9.36 2.70 -3.62
CA LEU A 168 -9.39 2.17 -2.27
C LEU A 168 -9.68 3.29 -1.27
N MET A 169 -10.72 3.08 -0.47
CA MET A 169 -11.05 3.96 0.66
C MET A 169 -10.50 3.34 1.95
N THR A 170 -9.71 4.10 2.66
CA THR A 170 -9.26 3.73 4.01
C THR A 170 -10.36 3.97 5.05
N CYS A 171 -10.17 3.48 6.27
CA CYS A 171 -11.15 3.66 7.36
C CYS A 171 -11.42 5.13 7.73
N ASN A 172 -10.50 6.04 7.39
CA ASN A 172 -10.66 7.48 7.59
C ASN A 172 -11.29 8.21 6.38
N GLY A 173 -11.83 7.49 5.41
CA GLY A 173 -12.67 8.03 4.33
C GLY A 173 -11.92 8.72 3.19
N GLN A 174 -10.65 8.39 2.97
CA GLN A 174 -9.86 8.90 1.85
C GLN A 174 -9.06 7.79 1.16
N ALA A 175 -8.69 8.01 -0.09
CA ALA A 175 -7.73 7.15 -0.77
C ALA A 175 -6.34 7.30 -0.12
N PRO A 176 -5.49 6.27 -0.14
CA PRO A 176 -4.12 6.36 0.35
C PRO A 176 -3.36 7.50 -0.32
N PHE A 177 -2.64 8.29 0.47
CA PHE A 177 -1.73 9.31 -0.06
C PHE A 177 -0.35 8.67 -0.26
N VAL A 178 0.01 8.40 -1.51
CA VAL A 178 1.16 7.56 -1.86
C VAL A 178 2.08 8.25 -2.84
N THR A 179 3.38 8.20 -2.54
CA THR A 179 4.46 8.51 -3.50
C THR A 179 5.12 7.21 -3.94
N VAL A 180 5.22 7.02 -5.26
CA VAL A 180 5.86 5.85 -5.87
C VAL A 180 7.09 6.30 -6.64
N PHE A 181 8.23 5.64 -6.46
CA PHE A 181 9.49 5.93 -7.16
C PHE A 181 10.29 4.66 -7.50
#